data_0baef9bcb5d18f3667bed50f3eb0de2f
#
_entry.id   0baef9bcb5d18f3667bed50f3eb0de2f
#
_cell.length_a   1.000
_cell.length_b   1.000
_cell.length_c   1.000
_cell.angle_alpha   90.00
_cell.angle_beta   90.00
_cell.angle_gamma   90.00
#
_symmetry.space_group_name_H-M   'P 1'
#
loop_
_entity.id
_entity.type
_entity.pdbx_description
1 polymer ?
#
loop_
_entity_poly.entity_id
_entity_poly.type
_entity_poly.pdbx_seq_one_letter_code
_entity_poly.pdbx_strand_id
1 'polypeptide(L)'
;MSATVTATPKLKSIQRTALAMLVVAGAVNYIDRATLAVANPLIREELGLSISQMGYLLSAFLWSYAFSQLPTGAMVDKIGPRRLLTAGLALWSLAQLLGGLVHSFNQFFAARLLLGVGEAPQFPTGARVVRDWFNPRDRGLATGVFNCASTLGTAIALPLLTFLMLTFGWRATFVIMGVAGLLVAVVWFALYRDPKSVALTAEETAYRTEGDPPGQRTEVTFREWKLLFRFRTTWGMILGYFGCIYLTWIYAAWLPGYLEIERHMSVKATGIAAAIPFACGVVGGVLGGYLADVLVRRGVSPVNSRKYPAAIALLGTSACTVAAAYVTSNTLAVVFISASLFLVYVTSTCAWALSSVAAPTNCTASIGAMQNFGGYLGGALAPTVTGLIVQSTGSFVLALVVGAAIGVVSAASYLFVVHDPITTAGMDQLSEPAARGAIHPA
;
A
#
# COMPACT_ATOMS: atom_id res chain seq x y z
N MET A 1 -31.38 27.85 -6.55
CA MET A 1 -31.00 26.44 -6.39
C MET A 1 -30.60 25.95 -7.77
N SER A 2 -29.30 25.83 -8.04
CA SER A 2 -28.82 25.23 -9.29
C SER A 2 -29.19 23.73 -9.27
N ALA A 3 -29.89 23.28 -10.33
CA ALA A 3 -30.22 21.88 -10.49
C ALA A 3 -28.93 21.07 -10.44
N THR A 4 -28.82 20.12 -9.51
CA THR A 4 -27.68 19.21 -9.45
C THR A 4 -27.63 18.39 -10.73
N VAL A 5 -26.65 18.62 -11.57
CA VAL A 5 -26.44 17.84 -12.79
C VAL A 5 -26.17 16.39 -12.37
N THR A 6 -26.96 15.45 -12.88
CA THR A 6 -26.82 14.02 -12.57
C THR A 6 -26.09 13.29 -13.72
N ALA A 7 -25.29 12.27 -13.38
CA ALA A 7 -24.60 11.47 -14.39
C ALA A 7 -25.59 10.78 -15.33
N THR A 8 -25.36 10.88 -16.64
CA THR A 8 -26.16 10.17 -17.66
C THR A 8 -26.01 8.65 -17.54
N PRO A 9 -26.96 7.82 -18.03
CA PRO A 9 -26.83 6.37 -18.03
C PRO A 9 -25.54 5.89 -18.71
N LYS A 10 -25.13 6.53 -19.79
CA LYS A 10 -23.87 6.27 -20.49
C LYS A 10 -22.65 6.50 -19.58
N LEU A 11 -22.59 7.64 -18.91
CA LEU A 11 -21.50 7.99 -18.00
C LEU A 11 -21.44 7.03 -16.80
N LYS A 12 -22.59 6.68 -16.21
CA LYS A 12 -22.70 5.67 -15.14
C LYS A 12 -22.17 4.30 -15.57
N SER A 13 -22.46 3.88 -16.81
CA SER A 13 -21.95 2.63 -17.36
C SER A 13 -20.42 2.65 -17.47
N ILE A 14 -19.84 3.74 -17.98
CA ILE A 14 -18.37 3.91 -18.07
C ILE A 14 -17.75 3.90 -16.68
N GLN A 15 -18.31 4.62 -15.72
CA GLN A 15 -17.83 4.68 -14.34
C GLN A 15 -17.84 3.31 -13.68
N ARG A 16 -18.93 2.55 -13.81
CA ARG A 16 -19.04 1.18 -13.26
C ARG A 16 -18.03 0.24 -13.88
N THR A 17 -17.89 0.26 -15.20
CA THR A 17 -16.90 -0.56 -15.92
C THR A 17 -15.48 -0.22 -15.48
N ALA A 18 -15.12 1.06 -15.42
CA ALA A 18 -13.80 1.50 -15.01
C ALA A 18 -13.47 1.06 -13.57
N LEU A 19 -14.40 1.25 -12.62
CA LEU A 19 -14.22 0.81 -11.23
C LEU A 19 -14.13 -0.69 -11.10
N ALA A 20 -15.03 -1.45 -11.76
CA ALA A 20 -15.00 -2.91 -11.70
C ALA A 20 -13.66 -3.45 -12.20
N MET A 21 -13.17 -2.91 -13.32
CA MET A 21 -11.87 -3.30 -13.87
C MET A 21 -10.71 -2.93 -12.96
N LEU A 22 -10.73 -1.77 -12.31
CA LEU A 22 -9.71 -1.37 -11.33
C LEU A 22 -9.72 -2.28 -10.09
N VAL A 23 -10.90 -2.70 -9.64
CA VAL A 23 -11.05 -3.64 -8.51
C VAL A 23 -10.50 -5.01 -8.89
N VAL A 24 -10.82 -5.52 -10.08
CA VAL A 24 -10.31 -6.81 -10.56
C VAL A 24 -8.78 -6.76 -10.71
N ALA A 25 -8.25 -5.73 -11.38
CA ALA A 25 -6.81 -5.56 -11.53
C ALA A 25 -6.09 -5.42 -10.17
N GLY A 26 -6.68 -4.67 -9.24
CA GLY A 26 -6.15 -4.53 -7.89
C GLY A 26 -6.21 -5.83 -7.08
N ALA A 27 -7.26 -6.62 -7.21
CA ALA A 27 -7.35 -7.93 -6.55
C ALA A 27 -6.28 -8.90 -7.08
N VAL A 28 -6.10 -9.00 -8.41
CA VAL A 28 -5.04 -9.82 -9.03
C VAL A 28 -3.67 -9.36 -8.54
N ASN A 29 -3.42 -8.04 -8.51
CA ASN A 29 -2.17 -7.45 -8.00
C ASN A 29 -1.81 -7.94 -6.59
N TYR A 30 -2.78 -7.92 -5.66
CA TYR A 30 -2.54 -8.38 -4.28
C TYR A 30 -2.43 -9.90 -4.14
N ILE A 31 -3.12 -10.66 -4.98
CA ILE A 31 -2.97 -12.13 -5.05
C ILE A 31 -1.56 -12.48 -5.54
N ASP A 32 -1.06 -11.80 -6.59
CA ASP A 32 0.28 -12.03 -7.13
C ASP A 32 1.39 -11.72 -6.12
N ARG A 33 1.23 -10.68 -5.30
CA ARG A 33 2.14 -10.37 -4.19
C ARG A 33 2.22 -11.50 -3.17
N ALA A 34 1.10 -12.11 -2.83
CA ALA A 34 1.02 -13.18 -1.84
C ALA A 34 1.57 -14.51 -2.34
N THR A 35 1.62 -14.73 -3.67
CA THR A 35 1.97 -16.03 -4.26
C THR A 35 3.31 -16.57 -3.78
N LEU A 36 4.36 -15.73 -3.75
CA LEU A 36 5.69 -16.14 -3.28
C LEU A 36 5.70 -16.46 -1.77
N ALA A 37 4.96 -15.69 -0.97
CA ALA A 37 4.90 -15.91 0.48
C ALA A 37 4.25 -17.26 0.82
N VAL A 38 3.16 -17.62 0.13
CA VAL A 38 2.46 -18.91 0.30
C VAL A 38 3.29 -20.07 -0.23
N ALA A 39 3.98 -19.88 -1.36
CA ALA A 39 4.82 -20.92 -1.98
C ALA A 39 6.21 -21.06 -1.33
N ASN A 40 6.57 -20.22 -0.36
CA ASN A 40 7.90 -20.12 0.21
C ASN A 40 8.52 -21.47 0.59
N PRO A 41 7.92 -22.35 1.41
CA PRO A 41 8.54 -23.61 1.79
C PRO A 41 8.78 -24.52 0.59
N LEU A 42 7.82 -24.64 -0.30
CA LEU A 42 7.90 -25.51 -1.49
C LEU A 42 9.01 -25.07 -2.46
N ILE A 43 9.11 -23.75 -2.69
CA ILE A 43 10.14 -23.17 -3.55
C ILE A 43 11.53 -23.37 -2.94
N ARG A 44 11.66 -23.17 -1.61
CA ARG A 44 12.93 -23.34 -0.93
C ARG A 44 13.43 -24.78 -1.00
N GLU A 45 12.53 -25.73 -0.80
CA GLU A 45 12.86 -27.16 -0.87
C GLU A 45 13.30 -27.54 -2.30
N GLU A 46 12.53 -27.17 -3.32
CA GLU A 46 12.80 -27.55 -4.70
C GLU A 46 14.03 -26.87 -5.31
N LEU A 47 14.26 -25.58 -5.02
CA LEU A 47 15.37 -24.82 -5.57
C LEU A 47 16.59 -24.77 -4.63
N GLY A 48 16.54 -25.44 -3.47
CA GLY A 48 17.65 -25.46 -2.50
C GLY A 48 17.96 -24.08 -1.92
N LEU A 49 16.96 -23.20 -1.76
CA LEU A 49 17.19 -21.82 -1.32
C LEU A 49 17.29 -21.71 0.20
N SER A 50 18.21 -20.89 0.66
CA SER A 50 18.30 -20.51 2.07
C SER A 50 17.14 -19.58 2.47
N ILE A 51 16.90 -19.45 3.77
CA ILE A 51 15.87 -18.52 4.31
C ILE A 51 16.23 -17.07 3.95
N SER A 52 17.51 -16.71 4.03
CA SER A 52 17.97 -15.37 3.64
C SER A 52 17.75 -15.08 2.15
N GLN A 53 18.03 -16.05 1.27
CA GLN A 53 17.75 -15.90 -0.16
C GLN A 53 16.24 -15.69 -0.41
N MET A 54 15.38 -16.39 0.30
CA MET A 54 13.92 -16.14 0.23
C MET A 54 13.57 -14.74 0.71
N GLY A 55 14.20 -14.24 1.78
CA GLY A 55 14.05 -12.85 2.23
C GLY A 55 14.43 -11.84 1.15
N TYR A 56 15.52 -12.07 0.41
CA TYR A 56 15.88 -11.22 -0.74
C TYR A 56 14.85 -11.28 -1.87
N LEU A 57 14.29 -12.44 -2.20
CA LEU A 57 13.25 -12.58 -3.22
C LEU A 57 11.97 -11.84 -2.84
N LEU A 58 11.56 -11.92 -1.57
CA LEU A 58 10.38 -11.22 -1.04
C LEU A 58 10.58 -9.70 -1.05
N SER A 59 11.80 -9.23 -0.77
CA SER A 59 12.15 -7.80 -0.77
C SER A 59 12.38 -7.23 -2.17
N ALA A 60 12.86 -8.04 -3.13
CA ALA A 60 13.18 -7.57 -4.49
C ALA A 60 12.02 -6.85 -5.17
N PHE A 61 10.83 -7.41 -5.03
CA PHE A 61 9.60 -6.79 -5.50
C PHE A 61 9.38 -5.38 -4.92
N LEU A 62 9.53 -5.24 -3.61
CA LEU A 62 9.25 -3.97 -2.91
C LEU A 62 10.25 -2.86 -3.29
N TRP A 63 11.51 -3.22 -3.47
CA TRP A 63 12.52 -2.26 -3.92
C TRP A 63 12.21 -1.76 -5.33
N SER A 64 11.99 -2.67 -6.28
CA SER A 64 11.69 -2.27 -7.65
C SER A 64 10.38 -1.50 -7.76
N TYR A 65 9.36 -1.91 -7.02
CA TYR A 65 8.07 -1.20 -6.94
C TYR A 65 8.24 0.23 -6.39
N ALA A 66 8.96 0.41 -5.27
CA ALA A 66 9.17 1.71 -4.64
C ALA A 66 9.86 2.70 -5.60
N PHE A 67 10.95 2.27 -6.24
CA PHE A 67 11.66 3.13 -7.20
C PHE A 67 10.84 3.41 -8.46
N SER A 68 10.10 2.42 -8.94
CA SER A 68 9.29 2.57 -10.16
C SER A 68 8.05 3.46 -9.95
N GLN A 69 7.58 3.60 -8.72
CA GLN A 69 6.46 4.52 -8.42
C GLN A 69 6.81 5.99 -8.68
N LEU A 70 8.07 6.40 -8.50
CA LEU A 70 8.49 7.78 -8.67
C LEU A 70 8.18 8.33 -10.07
N PRO A 71 8.55 7.66 -11.19
CA PRO A 71 8.22 8.13 -12.52
C PRO A 71 6.78 7.88 -12.95
N THR A 72 6.07 6.96 -12.28
CA THR A 72 4.77 6.45 -12.78
C THR A 72 3.68 7.52 -12.77
N GLY A 73 3.68 8.44 -11.80
CA GLY A 73 2.75 9.56 -11.76
C GLY A 73 2.83 10.43 -13.02
N ALA A 74 4.06 10.81 -13.40
CA ALA A 74 4.30 11.58 -14.63
C ALA A 74 4.01 10.75 -15.91
N MET A 75 4.29 9.45 -15.86
CA MET A 75 3.99 8.56 -16.98
C MET A 75 2.49 8.41 -17.22
N VAL A 76 1.68 8.32 -16.18
CA VAL A 76 0.21 8.23 -16.30
C VAL A 76 -0.37 9.48 -16.94
N ASP A 77 0.17 10.65 -16.58
CA ASP A 77 -0.28 11.91 -17.15
C ASP A 77 0.08 12.05 -18.64
N LYS A 78 1.23 11.54 -19.04
CA LYS A 78 1.74 11.63 -20.41
C LYS A 78 1.20 10.54 -21.35
N ILE A 79 1.17 9.30 -20.91
CA ILE A 79 0.82 8.11 -21.72
C ILE A 79 -0.68 7.83 -21.69
N GLY A 80 -1.34 8.19 -20.59
CA GLY A 80 -2.75 7.93 -20.29
C GLY A 80 -2.97 6.59 -19.55
N PRO A 81 -4.06 6.53 -18.74
CA PRO A 81 -4.42 5.37 -17.92
C PRO A 81 -4.54 4.06 -18.71
N ARG A 82 -5.18 4.10 -19.86
CA ARG A 82 -5.44 2.92 -20.69
C ARG A 82 -4.17 2.17 -21.08
N ARG A 83 -3.23 2.89 -21.68
CA ARG A 83 -1.99 2.29 -22.22
C ARG A 83 -1.02 1.92 -21.11
N LEU A 84 -0.86 2.80 -20.12
CA LEU A 84 0.11 2.58 -19.05
C LEU A 84 -0.27 1.38 -18.17
N LEU A 85 -1.55 1.28 -17.76
CA LEU A 85 -1.97 0.14 -16.96
C LEU A 85 -1.98 -1.16 -17.76
N THR A 86 -2.32 -1.11 -19.05
CA THR A 86 -2.19 -2.31 -19.92
C THR A 86 -0.74 -2.81 -19.96
N ALA A 87 0.22 -1.91 -20.18
CA ALA A 87 1.64 -2.27 -20.23
C ALA A 87 2.10 -2.81 -18.84
N GLY A 88 1.69 -2.16 -17.76
CA GLY A 88 1.95 -2.62 -16.39
C GLY A 88 1.38 -4.01 -16.14
N LEU A 89 0.08 -4.22 -16.41
CA LEU A 89 -0.61 -5.52 -16.30
C LEU A 89 0.10 -6.61 -17.11
N ALA A 90 0.45 -6.33 -18.36
CA ALA A 90 1.13 -7.30 -19.21
C ALA A 90 2.52 -7.64 -18.65
N LEU A 91 3.29 -6.64 -18.21
CA LEU A 91 4.65 -6.83 -17.68
C LEU A 91 4.63 -7.64 -16.38
N TRP A 92 3.77 -7.26 -15.40
CA TRP A 92 3.75 -7.99 -14.14
C TRP A 92 3.20 -9.41 -14.29
N SER A 93 2.18 -9.59 -15.15
CA SER A 93 1.60 -10.92 -15.40
C SER A 93 2.60 -11.84 -16.11
N LEU A 94 3.38 -11.30 -17.05
CA LEU A 94 4.49 -12.03 -17.68
C LEU A 94 5.56 -12.38 -16.63
N ALA A 95 5.93 -11.45 -15.76
CA ALA A 95 6.89 -11.70 -14.68
C ALA A 95 6.37 -12.77 -13.70
N GLN A 96 5.08 -12.76 -13.37
CA GLN A 96 4.43 -13.78 -12.56
C GLN A 96 4.49 -15.15 -13.25
N LEU A 97 4.13 -15.23 -14.54
CA LEU A 97 4.21 -16.45 -15.34
C LEU A 97 5.64 -17.00 -15.37
N LEU A 98 6.62 -16.12 -15.68
CA LEU A 98 8.03 -16.50 -15.70
C LEU A 98 8.50 -17.01 -14.34
N GLY A 99 7.96 -16.50 -13.23
CA GLY A 99 8.22 -17.00 -11.88
C GLY A 99 7.91 -18.50 -11.71
N GLY A 100 6.96 -19.05 -12.46
CA GLY A 100 6.67 -20.50 -12.48
C GLY A 100 7.64 -21.33 -13.33
N LEU A 101 8.46 -20.70 -14.17
CA LEU A 101 9.38 -21.36 -15.09
C LEU A 101 10.85 -21.23 -14.68
N VAL A 102 11.14 -20.61 -13.54
CA VAL A 102 12.51 -20.40 -13.05
C VAL A 102 13.15 -21.69 -12.50
N HIS A 103 14.48 -21.79 -12.65
CA HIS A 103 15.28 -22.90 -12.14
C HIS A 103 16.42 -22.44 -11.24
N SER A 104 16.55 -21.12 -11.00
CA SER A 104 17.61 -20.56 -10.16
C SER A 104 17.15 -19.32 -9.40
N PHE A 105 17.87 -19.02 -8.29
CA PHE A 105 17.66 -17.80 -7.52
C PHE A 105 17.71 -16.54 -8.39
N ASN A 106 18.71 -16.40 -9.26
CA ASN A 106 18.89 -15.19 -10.06
C ASN A 106 17.75 -14.96 -11.06
N GLN A 107 17.22 -16.03 -11.69
CA GLN A 107 16.07 -15.94 -12.56
C GLN A 107 14.84 -15.50 -11.79
N PHE A 108 14.61 -16.07 -10.59
CA PHE A 108 13.47 -15.69 -9.75
C PHE A 108 13.60 -14.25 -9.25
N PHE A 109 14.80 -13.84 -8.84
CA PHE A 109 15.07 -12.47 -8.40
C PHE A 109 14.77 -11.47 -9.51
N ALA A 110 15.20 -11.74 -10.76
CA ALA A 110 14.87 -10.91 -11.91
C ALA A 110 13.36 -10.85 -12.17
N ALA A 111 12.65 -11.98 -12.10
CA ALA A 111 11.20 -12.02 -12.25
C ALA A 111 10.50 -11.18 -11.15
N ARG A 112 10.97 -11.21 -9.90
CA ARG A 112 10.44 -10.39 -8.81
C ARG A 112 10.69 -8.89 -9.00
N LEU A 113 11.86 -8.50 -9.53
CA LEU A 113 12.13 -7.12 -9.90
C LEU A 113 11.18 -6.64 -11.01
N LEU A 114 10.99 -7.45 -12.06
CA LEU A 114 10.07 -7.12 -13.16
C LEU A 114 8.62 -7.02 -12.67
N LEU A 115 8.20 -7.89 -11.75
CA LEU A 115 6.88 -7.83 -11.13
C LEU A 115 6.65 -6.47 -10.47
N GLY A 116 7.61 -5.99 -9.65
CA GLY A 116 7.49 -4.71 -8.96
C GLY A 116 7.44 -3.51 -9.92
N VAL A 117 8.23 -3.53 -10.98
CA VAL A 117 8.16 -2.49 -12.04
C VAL A 117 6.78 -2.49 -12.71
N GLY A 118 6.27 -3.67 -13.06
CA GLY A 118 4.97 -3.81 -13.73
C GLY A 118 3.78 -3.38 -12.88
N GLU A 119 3.84 -3.60 -11.57
CA GLU A 119 2.75 -3.27 -10.64
C GLU A 119 2.71 -1.78 -10.24
N ALA A 120 3.82 -1.07 -10.35
CA ALA A 120 3.93 0.33 -9.94
C ALA A 120 2.84 1.26 -10.53
N PRO A 121 2.37 1.10 -11.79
CA PRO A 121 1.32 1.93 -12.36
C PRO A 121 -0.07 1.77 -11.75
N GLN A 122 -0.38 0.71 -11.03
CA GLN A 122 -1.74 0.36 -10.60
C GLN A 122 -2.43 1.48 -9.82
N PHE A 123 -1.82 1.97 -8.74
CA PHE A 123 -2.44 2.98 -7.87
C PHE A 123 -2.46 4.38 -8.49
N PRO A 124 -1.39 4.90 -9.09
CA PRO A 124 -1.43 6.17 -9.79
C PRO A 124 -2.45 6.21 -10.92
N THR A 125 -2.57 5.11 -11.67
CA THR A 125 -3.58 4.97 -12.73
C THR A 125 -4.99 4.96 -12.14
N GLY A 126 -5.23 4.22 -11.05
CA GLY A 126 -6.54 4.20 -10.38
C GLY A 126 -6.98 5.58 -9.92
N ALA A 127 -6.09 6.34 -9.27
CA ALA A 127 -6.36 7.72 -8.87
C ALA A 127 -6.67 8.62 -10.07
N ARG A 128 -5.94 8.47 -11.18
CA ARG A 128 -6.19 9.23 -12.41
C ARG A 128 -7.53 8.87 -13.04
N VAL A 129 -7.91 7.60 -13.11
CA VAL A 129 -9.21 7.15 -13.63
C VAL A 129 -10.36 7.70 -12.81
N VAL A 130 -10.25 7.68 -11.47
CA VAL A 130 -11.25 8.28 -10.58
C VAL A 130 -11.37 9.78 -10.84
N ARG A 131 -10.26 10.50 -10.94
CA ARG A 131 -10.27 11.93 -11.27
C ARG A 131 -10.93 12.22 -12.64
N ASP A 132 -10.64 11.38 -13.62
CA ASP A 132 -11.04 11.61 -15.01
C ASP A 132 -12.54 11.31 -15.25
N TRP A 133 -13.15 10.39 -14.50
CA TRP A 133 -14.51 9.93 -14.76
C TRP A 133 -15.53 10.32 -13.68
N PHE A 134 -15.09 10.70 -12.47
CA PHE A 134 -15.99 10.99 -11.36
C PHE A 134 -15.99 12.47 -11.01
N ASN A 135 -17.20 12.98 -10.72
CA ASN A 135 -17.39 14.30 -10.15
C ASN A 135 -16.67 14.38 -8.79
N PRO A 136 -16.08 15.53 -8.40
CA PRO A 136 -15.43 15.72 -7.10
C PRO A 136 -16.19 15.20 -5.88
N ARG A 137 -17.53 15.29 -5.89
CA ARG A 137 -18.39 14.78 -4.80
C ARG A 137 -18.35 13.25 -4.67
N ASP A 138 -18.18 12.53 -5.78
CA ASP A 138 -18.24 11.06 -5.86
C ASP A 138 -16.85 10.42 -5.81
N ARG A 139 -15.77 11.19 -5.95
CA ARG A 139 -14.38 10.70 -5.97
C ARG A 139 -14.01 9.95 -4.69
N GLY A 140 -14.54 10.37 -3.54
CA GLY A 140 -14.27 9.71 -2.26
C GLY A 140 -14.78 8.27 -2.25
N LEU A 141 -16.04 8.05 -2.64
CA LEU A 141 -16.62 6.72 -2.74
C LEU A 141 -15.90 5.86 -3.79
N ALA A 142 -15.64 6.43 -4.97
CA ALA A 142 -14.95 5.73 -6.05
C ALA A 142 -13.54 5.27 -5.63
N THR A 143 -12.78 6.13 -4.93
CA THR A 143 -11.47 5.80 -4.36
C THR A 143 -11.59 4.72 -3.29
N GLY A 144 -12.60 4.79 -2.43
CA GLY A 144 -12.87 3.77 -1.42
C GLY A 144 -13.12 2.39 -2.05
N VAL A 145 -13.99 2.33 -3.07
CA VAL A 145 -14.27 1.10 -3.82
C VAL A 145 -13.01 0.54 -4.49
N PHE A 146 -12.22 1.39 -5.14
CA PHE A 146 -10.95 0.97 -5.74
C PHE A 146 -9.96 0.42 -4.69
N ASN A 147 -9.84 1.08 -3.54
CA ASN A 147 -8.95 0.65 -2.47
C ASN A 147 -9.41 -0.66 -1.79
N CYS A 148 -10.72 -0.98 -1.80
CA CYS A 148 -11.21 -2.27 -1.31
C CYS A 148 -10.61 -3.46 -2.07
N ALA A 149 -10.11 -3.26 -3.30
CA ALA A 149 -9.45 -4.30 -4.08
C ALA A 149 -8.23 -4.90 -3.37
N SER A 150 -7.46 -4.08 -2.66
CA SER A 150 -6.30 -4.52 -1.89
C SER A 150 -6.68 -5.49 -0.78
N THR A 151 -7.74 -5.18 -0.07
CA THR A 151 -8.26 -5.94 1.05
C THR A 151 -8.92 -7.24 0.57
N LEU A 152 -9.75 -7.15 -0.48
CA LEU A 152 -10.39 -8.31 -1.10
C LEU A 152 -9.34 -9.25 -1.69
N GLY A 153 -8.36 -8.72 -2.43
CA GLY A 153 -7.27 -9.48 -3.01
C GLY A 153 -6.49 -10.25 -1.94
N THR A 154 -6.10 -9.58 -0.86
CA THR A 154 -5.35 -10.23 0.24
C THR A 154 -6.19 -11.28 0.97
N ALA A 155 -7.47 -11.03 1.23
CA ALA A 155 -8.35 -11.98 1.91
C ALA A 155 -8.59 -13.25 1.08
N ILE A 156 -8.74 -13.11 -0.23
CA ILE A 156 -8.96 -14.23 -1.17
C ILE A 156 -7.64 -14.96 -1.47
N ALA A 157 -6.51 -14.24 -1.45
CA ALA A 157 -5.22 -14.77 -1.89
C ALA A 157 -4.83 -16.06 -1.18
N LEU A 158 -4.85 -16.07 0.15
CA LEU A 158 -4.32 -17.19 0.93
C LEU A 158 -5.09 -18.50 0.70
N PRO A 159 -6.44 -18.56 0.81
CA PRO A 159 -7.19 -19.78 0.51
C PRO A 159 -7.07 -20.21 -0.96
N LEU A 160 -7.16 -19.26 -1.90
CA LEU A 160 -7.09 -19.54 -3.33
C LEU A 160 -5.72 -20.10 -3.72
N LEU A 161 -4.64 -19.44 -3.29
CA LEU A 161 -3.29 -19.86 -3.63
C LEU A 161 -2.94 -21.20 -2.98
N THR A 162 -3.35 -21.42 -1.73
CA THR A 162 -3.17 -22.72 -1.06
C THR A 162 -3.89 -23.83 -1.81
N PHE A 163 -5.15 -23.59 -2.24
CA PHE A 163 -5.89 -24.55 -3.05
C PHE A 163 -5.18 -24.86 -4.38
N LEU A 164 -4.76 -23.82 -5.13
CA LEU A 164 -4.07 -24.01 -6.40
C LEU A 164 -2.73 -24.75 -6.22
N MET A 165 -1.97 -24.43 -5.18
CA MET A 165 -0.69 -25.08 -4.90
C MET A 165 -0.82 -26.55 -4.51
N LEU A 166 -1.83 -26.89 -3.71
CA LEU A 166 -2.08 -28.27 -3.32
C LEU A 166 -2.62 -29.11 -4.50
N THR A 167 -3.32 -28.48 -5.46
CA THR A 167 -3.93 -29.19 -6.59
C THR A 167 -2.96 -29.29 -7.78
N PHE A 168 -2.25 -28.23 -8.12
CA PHE A 168 -1.46 -28.11 -9.35
C PHE A 168 0.04 -27.90 -9.10
N GLY A 169 0.46 -27.72 -7.85
CA GLY A 169 1.83 -27.35 -7.49
C GLY A 169 2.11 -25.87 -7.64
N TRP A 170 3.20 -25.41 -7.03
CA TRP A 170 3.55 -23.99 -6.98
C TRP A 170 3.89 -23.39 -8.36
N ARG A 171 4.58 -24.15 -9.22
CA ARG A 171 4.93 -23.69 -10.58
C ARG A 171 3.70 -23.39 -11.42
N ALA A 172 2.75 -24.32 -11.46
CA ALA A 172 1.50 -24.13 -12.18
C ALA A 172 0.68 -22.99 -11.59
N THR A 173 0.69 -22.78 -10.28
CA THR A 173 0.01 -21.64 -9.63
C THR A 173 0.54 -20.30 -10.15
N PHE A 174 1.87 -20.13 -10.27
CA PHE A 174 2.46 -18.92 -10.85
C PHE A 174 2.05 -18.73 -12.31
N VAL A 175 2.04 -19.79 -13.11
CA VAL A 175 1.61 -19.74 -14.52
C VAL A 175 0.11 -19.40 -14.63
N ILE A 176 -0.76 -20.04 -13.84
CA ILE A 176 -2.21 -19.77 -13.84
C ILE A 176 -2.48 -18.30 -13.49
N MET A 177 -1.83 -17.78 -12.44
CA MET A 177 -1.97 -16.38 -12.04
C MET A 177 -1.46 -15.42 -13.11
N GLY A 178 -0.31 -15.71 -13.71
CA GLY A 178 0.23 -14.92 -14.81
C GLY A 178 -0.70 -14.88 -16.03
N VAL A 179 -1.27 -16.02 -16.43
CA VAL A 179 -2.27 -16.09 -17.53
C VAL A 179 -3.54 -15.32 -17.17
N ALA A 180 -4.04 -15.47 -15.94
CA ALA A 180 -5.21 -14.71 -15.47
C ALA A 180 -4.97 -13.20 -15.54
N GLY A 181 -3.81 -12.73 -15.11
CA GLY A 181 -3.45 -11.32 -15.21
C GLY A 181 -3.30 -10.81 -16.65
N LEU A 182 -2.75 -11.62 -17.58
CA LEU A 182 -2.72 -11.28 -19.01
C LEU A 182 -4.14 -11.15 -19.59
N LEU A 183 -5.07 -12.02 -19.21
CA LEU A 183 -6.48 -11.88 -19.60
C LEU A 183 -7.07 -10.58 -19.08
N VAL A 184 -6.79 -10.21 -17.83
CA VAL A 184 -7.22 -8.92 -17.27
C VAL A 184 -6.61 -7.75 -18.05
N ALA A 185 -5.35 -7.83 -18.50
CA ALA A 185 -4.73 -6.81 -19.34
C ALA A 185 -5.47 -6.61 -20.67
N VAL A 186 -5.82 -7.71 -21.33
CA VAL A 186 -6.60 -7.69 -22.60
C VAL A 186 -7.98 -7.08 -22.38
N VAL A 187 -8.69 -7.52 -21.33
CA VAL A 187 -10.04 -7.02 -21.01
C VAL A 187 -9.98 -5.54 -20.63
N TRP A 188 -9.00 -5.12 -19.83
CA TRP A 188 -8.79 -3.70 -19.51
C TRP A 188 -8.59 -2.88 -20.80
N PHE A 189 -7.69 -3.29 -21.66
CA PHE A 189 -7.42 -2.59 -22.92
C PHE A 189 -8.66 -2.55 -23.84
N ALA A 190 -9.46 -3.59 -23.86
CA ALA A 190 -10.66 -3.66 -24.68
C ALA A 190 -11.81 -2.77 -24.12
N LEU A 191 -12.04 -2.77 -22.80
CA LEU A 191 -13.21 -2.14 -22.21
C LEU A 191 -12.96 -0.71 -21.73
N TYR A 192 -11.80 -0.42 -21.14
CA TYR A 192 -11.50 0.91 -20.63
C TYR A 192 -11.18 1.88 -21.78
N ARG A 193 -11.70 3.11 -21.67
CA ARG A 193 -11.46 4.22 -22.60
C ARG A 193 -11.02 5.44 -21.83
N ASP A 194 -10.01 6.15 -22.35
CA ASP A 194 -9.63 7.47 -21.83
C ASP A 194 -10.69 8.50 -22.23
N PRO A 195 -10.95 9.54 -21.43
CA PRO A 195 -11.98 10.55 -21.72
C PRO A 195 -11.83 11.22 -23.08
N LYS A 196 -10.58 11.41 -23.52
CA LYS A 196 -10.27 12.01 -24.83
C LYS A 196 -10.73 11.15 -26.02
N SER A 197 -10.97 9.87 -25.80
CA SER A 197 -11.38 8.91 -26.86
C SER A 197 -12.89 8.64 -26.88
N VAL A 198 -13.66 9.31 -26.00
CA VAL A 198 -15.11 9.14 -25.87
C VAL A 198 -15.77 10.47 -26.22
N ALA A 199 -16.73 10.45 -27.17
CA ALA A 199 -17.56 11.62 -27.44
C ALA A 199 -18.50 11.89 -26.26
N LEU A 200 -18.21 12.92 -25.48
CA LEU A 200 -19.00 13.38 -24.35
C LEU A 200 -19.84 14.59 -24.78
N THR A 201 -21.06 14.67 -24.26
CA THR A 201 -21.90 15.85 -24.41
C THR A 201 -21.39 17.00 -23.55
N ALA A 202 -21.85 18.23 -23.83
CA ALA A 202 -21.56 19.40 -22.99
C ALA A 202 -22.00 19.18 -21.54
N GLU A 203 -23.18 18.55 -21.34
CA GLU A 203 -23.73 18.21 -20.03
C GLU A 203 -22.90 17.19 -19.29
N GLU A 204 -22.43 16.11 -19.96
CA GLU A 204 -21.53 15.09 -19.39
C GLU A 204 -20.18 15.69 -18.99
N THR A 205 -19.68 16.62 -19.79
CA THR A 205 -18.45 17.34 -19.49
C THR A 205 -18.63 18.27 -18.29
N ALA A 206 -19.74 19.02 -18.24
CA ALA A 206 -20.07 19.89 -17.12
C ALA A 206 -20.22 19.10 -15.81
N TYR A 207 -20.89 17.94 -15.83
CA TYR A 207 -20.99 17.06 -14.66
C TYR A 207 -19.62 16.65 -14.13
N ARG A 208 -18.68 16.27 -14.98
CA ARG A 208 -17.34 15.82 -14.57
C ARG A 208 -16.52 16.91 -13.91
N THR A 209 -16.69 18.16 -14.35
CA THR A 209 -15.93 19.33 -13.88
C THR A 209 -16.67 20.15 -12.83
N GLU A 210 -17.93 19.83 -12.54
CA GLU A 210 -18.74 20.54 -11.54
C GLU A 210 -18.10 20.40 -10.15
N GLY A 211 -17.66 21.54 -9.59
CA GLY A 211 -17.00 21.61 -8.28
C GLY A 211 -15.48 21.50 -8.33
N ASP A 212 -14.88 21.35 -9.50
CA ASP A 212 -13.45 21.59 -9.65
C ASP A 212 -13.18 23.10 -9.56
N PRO A 213 -12.35 23.57 -8.61
CA PRO A 213 -12.13 25.00 -8.43
C PRO A 213 -11.44 25.58 -9.67
N PRO A 214 -12.01 26.64 -10.28
CA PRO A 214 -11.38 27.26 -11.42
C PRO A 214 -10.04 27.90 -11.02
N GLY A 215 -8.96 27.49 -11.66
CA GLY A 215 -7.64 28.15 -11.55
C GLY A 215 -6.83 27.86 -10.30
N GLN A 216 -7.23 26.91 -9.43
CA GLN A 216 -6.35 26.51 -8.34
C GLN A 216 -5.10 25.82 -8.87
N ARG A 217 -3.92 26.40 -8.56
CA ARG A 217 -2.64 25.73 -8.76
C ARG A 217 -2.64 24.42 -7.96
N THR A 218 -2.80 23.33 -8.64
CA THR A 218 -2.71 21.96 -8.06
C THR A 218 -1.27 21.45 -8.08
N GLU A 219 -0.36 22.15 -8.71
CA GLU A 219 1.02 21.73 -8.88
C GLU A 219 1.90 22.34 -7.80
N VAL A 220 2.50 21.47 -7.01
CA VAL A 220 3.56 21.82 -6.06
C VAL A 220 4.85 22.00 -6.82
N THR A 221 5.52 23.14 -6.66
CA THR A 221 6.83 23.35 -7.24
C THR A 221 7.87 22.47 -6.55
N PHE A 222 8.96 22.11 -7.26
CA PHE A 222 10.05 21.32 -6.66
C PHE A 222 10.69 22.02 -5.44
N ARG A 223 10.66 23.36 -5.41
CA ARG A 223 11.10 24.16 -4.25
C ARG A 223 10.19 23.93 -3.04
N GLU A 224 8.88 24.05 -3.21
CA GLU A 224 7.89 23.78 -2.16
C GLU A 224 7.98 22.34 -1.67
N TRP A 225 8.16 21.38 -2.59
CA TRP A 225 8.36 19.99 -2.26
C TRP A 225 9.59 19.77 -1.37
N LYS A 226 10.73 20.40 -1.68
CA LYS A 226 11.94 20.36 -0.81
C LYS A 226 11.70 21.00 0.55
N LEU A 227 10.91 22.07 0.62
CA LEU A 227 10.63 22.76 1.89
C LEU A 227 9.89 21.84 2.87
N LEU A 228 9.05 20.92 2.40
CA LEU A 228 8.33 19.97 3.26
C LEU A 228 9.28 19.13 4.13
N PHE A 229 10.48 18.80 3.66
CA PHE A 229 11.48 18.08 4.45
C PHE A 229 12.10 18.91 5.60
N ARG A 230 11.87 20.21 5.66
CA ARG A 230 12.32 21.05 6.78
C ARG A 230 11.39 20.96 8.00
N PHE A 231 10.19 20.43 7.83
CA PHE A 231 9.23 20.31 8.91
C PHE A 231 9.39 18.98 9.66
N ARG A 232 9.41 19.07 11.00
CA ARG A 232 9.50 17.90 11.89
C ARG A 232 8.34 16.94 11.64
N THR A 233 7.13 17.46 11.43
CA THR A 233 5.92 16.67 11.15
C THR A 233 6.10 15.75 9.93
N THR A 234 6.78 16.20 8.87
CA THR A 234 7.10 15.35 7.70
C THR A 234 7.94 14.13 8.10
N TRP A 235 9.02 14.35 8.85
CA TRP A 235 9.88 13.25 9.31
C TRP A 235 9.17 12.35 10.30
N GLY A 236 8.33 12.91 11.17
CA GLY A 236 7.48 12.15 12.09
C GLY A 236 6.54 11.20 11.37
N MET A 237 5.94 11.65 10.28
CA MET A 237 5.06 10.84 9.44
C MET A 237 5.84 9.77 8.66
N ILE A 238 7.00 10.11 8.10
CA ILE A 238 7.89 9.17 7.39
C ILE A 238 8.31 8.03 8.32
N LEU A 239 8.86 8.36 9.49
CA LEU A 239 9.38 7.39 10.45
C LEU A 239 8.25 6.59 11.13
N GLY A 240 7.13 7.24 11.41
CA GLY A 240 5.95 6.57 11.97
C GLY A 240 5.37 5.54 11.01
N TYR A 241 5.25 5.89 9.74
CA TYR A 241 4.71 4.98 8.74
C TYR A 241 5.70 3.88 8.33
N PHE A 242 6.99 4.13 8.45
CA PHE A 242 8.03 3.12 8.26
C PHE A 242 7.78 1.87 9.10
N GLY A 243 7.59 2.00 10.41
CA GLY A 243 7.36 0.84 11.28
C GLY A 243 5.98 0.21 11.09
N CYS A 244 4.97 1.00 10.77
CA CYS A 244 3.64 0.48 10.42
C CYS A 244 3.74 -0.49 9.22
N ILE A 245 4.39 -0.08 8.16
CA ILE A 245 4.53 -0.90 6.94
C ILE A 245 5.57 -2.00 7.13
N TYR A 246 6.63 -1.77 7.92
CA TYR A 246 7.59 -2.82 8.29
C TYR A 246 6.88 -4.01 8.95
N LEU A 247 6.05 -3.76 9.98
CA LEU A 247 5.29 -4.81 10.67
C LEU A 247 4.24 -5.46 9.75
N THR A 248 3.58 -4.68 8.90
CA THR A 248 2.65 -5.23 7.90
C THR A 248 3.36 -6.24 6.98
N TRP A 249 4.57 -5.90 6.50
CA TRP A 249 5.30 -6.75 5.56
C TRP A 249 6.05 -7.92 6.22
N ILE A 250 6.37 -7.86 7.51
CA ILE A 250 6.79 -9.08 8.23
C ILE A 250 5.71 -10.14 8.07
N TYR A 251 4.46 -9.81 8.37
CA TYR A 251 3.35 -10.76 8.27
C TYR A 251 2.98 -11.09 6.83
N ALA A 252 2.91 -10.09 5.95
CA ALA A 252 2.56 -10.34 4.55
C ALA A 252 3.55 -11.25 3.82
N ALA A 253 4.84 -11.14 4.15
CA ALA A 253 5.90 -11.92 3.52
C ALA A 253 6.17 -13.26 4.21
N TRP A 254 6.11 -13.29 5.54
CA TRP A 254 6.60 -14.43 6.30
C TRP A 254 5.55 -15.20 7.09
N LEU A 255 4.30 -14.70 7.24
CA LEU A 255 3.30 -15.38 8.07
C LEU A 255 3.05 -16.84 7.65
N PRO A 256 2.85 -17.16 6.36
CA PRO A 256 2.72 -18.56 5.97
C PRO A 256 3.97 -19.38 6.36
N GLY A 257 5.16 -18.89 5.99
CA GLY A 257 6.42 -19.55 6.32
C GLY A 257 6.66 -19.69 7.83
N TYR A 258 6.28 -18.68 8.62
CA TYR A 258 6.33 -18.74 10.09
C TYR A 258 5.45 -19.86 10.65
N LEU A 259 4.20 -19.96 10.17
CA LEU A 259 3.26 -20.97 10.64
C LEU A 259 3.70 -22.39 10.25
N GLU A 260 4.36 -22.56 9.10
CA GLU A 260 4.86 -23.87 8.64
C GLU A 260 6.21 -24.23 9.28
N ILE A 261 7.18 -23.32 9.30
CA ILE A 261 8.56 -23.58 9.73
C ILE A 261 8.66 -23.56 11.25
N GLU A 262 8.17 -22.51 11.93
CA GLU A 262 8.32 -22.33 13.39
C GLU A 262 7.20 -23.04 14.15
N ARG A 263 5.98 -23.07 13.60
CA ARG A 263 4.80 -23.63 14.26
C ARG A 263 4.42 -25.03 13.80
N HIS A 264 5.15 -25.59 12.83
CA HIS A 264 4.96 -26.93 12.28
C HIS A 264 3.53 -27.22 11.82
N MET A 265 2.82 -26.21 11.30
CA MET A 265 1.46 -26.35 10.76
C MET A 265 1.53 -26.93 9.34
N SER A 266 0.56 -27.75 8.98
CA SER A 266 0.44 -28.22 7.60
C SER A 266 0.09 -27.07 6.63
N VAL A 267 0.49 -27.18 5.36
CA VAL A 267 0.20 -26.18 4.31
C VAL A 267 -1.29 -25.83 4.26
N LYS A 268 -2.18 -26.84 4.36
CA LYS A 268 -3.63 -26.63 4.39
C LYS A 268 -4.10 -25.82 5.60
N ALA A 269 -3.61 -26.15 6.79
CA ALA A 269 -3.96 -25.43 8.02
C ALA A 269 -3.39 -24.01 8.00
N THR A 270 -2.19 -23.82 7.49
CA THR A 270 -1.54 -22.53 7.31
C THR A 270 -2.35 -21.59 6.41
N GLY A 271 -2.83 -22.10 5.26
CA GLY A 271 -3.63 -21.29 4.33
C GLY A 271 -4.90 -20.70 4.94
N ILE A 272 -5.58 -21.46 5.81
CA ILE A 272 -6.77 -20.99 6.54
C ILE A 272 -6.36 -20.07 7.69
N ALA A 273 -5.41 -20.48 8.53
CA ALA A 273 -4.99 -19.74 9.72
C ALA A 273 -4.38 -18.38 9.36
N ALA A 274 -3.60 -18.29 8.27
CA ALA A 274 -2.99 -17.04 7.83
C ALA A 274 -3.99 -16.07 7.21
N ALA A 275 -5.16 -16.51 6.75
CA ALA A 275 -6.19 -15.61 6.22
C ALA A 275 -6.90 -14.81 7.33
N ILE A 276 -7.07 -15.40 8.53
CA ILE A 276 -7.81 -14.80 9.66
C ILE A 276 -7.21 -13.44 10.08
N PRO A 277 -5.89 -13.31 10.31
CA PRO A 277 -5.28 -12.04 10.67
C PRO A 277 -5.53 -10.91 9.65
N PHE A 278 -5.46 -11.22 8.36
CA PHE A 278 -5.74 -10.21 7.32
C PHE A 278 -7.21 -9.81 7.28
N ALA A 279 -8.13 -10.74 7.50
CA ALA A 279 -9.55 -10.42 7.64
C ALA A 279 -9.82 -9.50 8.85
N CYS A 280 -9.16 -9.75 9.99
CA CYS A 280 -9.20 -8.84 11.14
C CYS A 280 -8.63 -7.46 10.80
N GLY A 281 -7.58 -7.39 9.99
CA GLY A 281 -7.01 -6.13 9.50
C GLY A 281 -8.02 -5.27 8.73
N VAL A 282 -8.90 -5.88 7.91
CA VAL A 282 -9.98 -5.15 7.23
C VAL A 282 -10.86 -4.39 8.22
N VAL A 283 -11.30 -5.09 9.26
CA VAL A 283 -12.13 -4.51 10.31
C VAL A 283 -11.37 -3.40 11.04
N GLY A 284 -10.08 -3.61 11.34
CA GLY A 284 -9.20 -2.62 11.93
C GLY A 284 -9.10 -1.34 11.11
N GLY A 285 -8.94 -1.47 9.78
CA GLY A 285 -8.87 -0.33 8.87
C GLY A 285 -10.15 0.53 8.89
N VAL A 286 -11.32 -0.10 8.84
CA VAL A 286 -12.62 0.58 8.92
C VAL A 286 -12.80 1.30 10.26
N LEU A 287 -12.52 0.58 11.36
CA LEU A 287 -12.67 1.14 12.70
C LEU A 287 -11.66 2.26 12.99
N GLY A 288 -10.46 2.20 12.42
CA GLY A 288 -9.46 3.27 12.54
C GLY A 288 -9.96 4.60 11.97
N GLY A 289 -10.58 4.57 10.78
CA GLY A 289 -11.20 5.74 10.18
C GLY A 289 -12.35 6.29 11.03
N TYR A 290 -13.26 5.42 11.45
CA TYR A 290 -14.38 5.78 12.30
C TYR A 290 -13.93 6.41 13.63
N LEU A 291 -12.91 5.83 14.28
CA LEU A 291 -12.35 6.34 15.54
C LEU A 291 -11.79 7.76 15.37
N ALA A 292 -11.05 8.01 14.29
CA ALA A 292 -10.52 9.34 14.00
C ALA A 292 -11.63 10.38 13.86
N ASP A 293 -12.73 10.03 13.17
CA ASP A 293 -13.87 10.93 12.99
C ASP A 293 -14.65 11.17 14.28
N VAL A 294 -14.82 10.15 15.11
CA VAL A 294 -15.46 10.29 16.44
C VAL A 294 -14.67 11.22 17.34
N LEU A 295 -13.33 11.12 17.33
CA LEU A 295 -12.47 12.02 18.11
C LEU A 295 -12.58 13.48 17.67
N VAL A 296 -12.66 13.74 16.35
CA VAL A 296 -12.90 15.09 15.83
C VAL A 296 -14.24 15.63 16.32
N ARG A 297 -15.31 14.82 16.24
CA ARG A 297 -16.66 15.23 16.73
C ARG A 297 -16.67 15.52 18.23
N ARG A 298 -15.76 14.92 19.00
CA ARG A 298 -15.57 15.19 20.44
C ARG A 298 -14.66 16.39 20.73
N GLY A 299 -14.25 17.16 19.70
CA GLY A 299 -13.46 18.37 19.85
C GLY A 299 -11.95 18.15 19.90
N VAL A 300 -11.46 16.93 19.62
CA VAL A 300 -10.02 16.68 19.49
C VAL A 300 -9.53 17.31 18.18
N SER A 301 -8.36 17.97 18.22
CA SER A 301 -7.81 18.61 17.02
C SER A 301 -7.63 17.61 15.86
N PRO A 302 -7.75 18.05 14.59
CA PRO A 302 -7.65 17.16 13.44
C PRO A 302 -6.36 16.33 13.36
N VAL A 303 -5.23 16.90 13.77
CA VAL A 303 -3.94 16.17 13.85
C VAL A 303 -3.95 15.15 14.97
N ASN A 304 -4.36 15.54 16.18
CA ASN A 304 -4.32 14.68 17.35
C ASN A 304 -5.34 13.53 17.27
N SER A 305 -6.49 13.75 16.64
CA SER A 305 -7.52 12.70 16.44
C SER A 305 -7.04 11.53 15.55
N ARG A 306 -5.94 11.72 14.83
CA ARG A 306 -5.32 10.72 13.95
C ARG A 306 -4.00 10.21 14.49
N LYS A 307 -3.19 11.12 15.04
CA LYS A 307 -1.87 10.85 15.60
C LYS A 307 -1.93 9.92 16.82
N TYR A 308 -2.79 10.20 17.79
CA TYR A 308 -2.87 9.38 19.01
C TYR A 308 -3.40 7.96 18.75
N PRO A 309 -4.50 7.76 18.00
CA PRO A 309 -4.92 6.39 17.66
C PRO A 309 -3.87 5.63 16.88
N ALA A 310 -3.16 6.29 15.92
CA ALA A 310 -2.09 5.65 15.18
C ALA A 310 -0.96 5.16 16.08
N ALA A 311 -0.49 6.01 17.00
CA ALA A 311 0.59 5.68 17.92
C ALA A 311 0.19 4.58 18.92
N ILE A 312 -0.99 4.70 19.54
CA ILE A 312 -1.50 3.71 20.52
C ILE A 312 -1.70 2.35 19.84
N ALA A 313 -2.30 2.34 18.65
CA ALA A 313 -2.50 1.11 17.90
C ALA A 313 -1.15 0.47 17.51
N LEU A 314 -0.13 1.26 17.14
CA LEU A 314 1.18 0.75 16.80
C LEU A 314 1.94 0.18 18.01
N LEU A 315 1.77 0.78 19.19
CA LEU A 315 2.26 0.20 20.46
C LEU A 315 1.55 -1.11 20.77
N GLY A 316 0.24 -1.18 20.61
CA GLY A 316 -0.54 -2.40 20.75
C GLY A 316 -0.12 -3.48 19.74
N THR A 317 0.13 -3.11 18.47
CA THR A 317 0.69 -3.99 17.45
C THR A 317 2.02 -4.59 17.93
N SER A 318 2.93 -3.75 18.43
CA SER A 318 4.23 -4.20 18.93
C SER A 318 4.09 -5.15 20.12
N ALA A 319 3.21 -4.86 21.07
CA ALA A 319 2.96 -5.73 22.20
C ALA A 319 2.38 -7.08 21.77
N CYS A 320 1.39 -7.09 20.87
CA CYS A 320 0.80 -8.33 20.33
C CYS A 320 1.84 -9.13 19.52
N THR A 321 2.73 -8.46 18.78
CA THR A 321 3.81 -9.13 18.02
C THR A 321 4.80 -9.82 18.96
N VAL A 322 5.19 -9.17 20.06
CA VAL A 322 6.04 -9.81 21.09
C VAL A 322 5.30 -10.98 21.75
N ALA A 323 4.03 -10.81 22.12
CA ALA A 323 3.25 -11.91 22.67
C ALA A 323 3.16 -13.11 21.72
N ALA A 324 2.94 -12.87 20.43
CA ALA A 324 2.92 -13.92 19.40
C ALA A 324 4.25 -14.66 19.29
N ALA A 325 5.39 -13.97 19.51
CA ALA A 325 6.72 -14.57 19.45
C ALA A 325 6.97 -15.60 20.55
N TYR A 326 6.45 -15.37 21.76
CA TYR A 326 6.75 -16.19 22.95
C TYR A 326 5.67 -17.20 23.32
N VAL A 327 4.44 -17.05 22.81
CA VAL A 327 3.36 -18.00 23.13
C VAL A 327 3.62 -19.37 22.47
N THR A 328 3.36 -20.44 23.20
CA THR A 328 3.56 -21.83 22.71
C THR A 328 2.38 -22.35 21.90
N SER A 329 1.17 -21.95 22.21
CA SER A 329 -0.05 -22.39 21.53
C SER A 329 -0.19 -21.75 20.13
N ASN A 330 -0.39 -22.58 19.09
CA ASN A 330 -0.63 -22.10 17.74
C ASN A 330 -1.89 -21.23 17.63
N THR A 331 -2.95 -21.59 18.35
CA THR A 331 -4.19 -20.80 18.38
C THR A 331 -3.96 -19.41 18.97
N LEU A 332 -3.26 -19.33 20.11
CA LEU A 332 -2.95 -18.04 20.73
C LEU A 332 -1.99 -17.21 19.87
N ALA A 333 -1.04 -17.83 19.17
CA ALA A 333 -0.18 -17.13 18.22
C ALA A 333 -1.02 -16.47 17.09
N VAL A 334 -1.95 -17.22 16.50
CA VAL A 334 -2.85 -16.68 15.47
C VAL A 334 -3.74 -15.57 16.02
N VAL A 335 -4.23 -15.69 17.26
CA VAL A 335 -5.03 -14.64 17.93
C VAL A 335 -4.20 -13.35 18.12
N PHE A 336 -2.98 -13.46 18.65
CA PHE A 336 -2.12 -12.27 18.83
C PHE A 336 -1.69 -11.66 17.49
N ILE A 337 -1.40 -12.46 16.46
CA ILE A 337 -1.10 -11.95 15.12
C ILE A 337 -2.35 -11.27 14.52
N SER A 338 -3.53 -11.82 14.75
CA SER A 338 -4.78 -11.20 14.29
C SER A 338 -5.02 -9.85 14.96
N ALA A 339 -4.79 -9.76 16.28
CA ALA A 339 -4.85 -8.50 17.00
C ALA A 339 -3.79 -7.51 16.51
N SER A 340 -2.57 -7.99 16.25
CA SER A 340 -1.49 -7.18 15.69
C SER A 340 -1.87 -6.60 14.33
N LEU A 341 -2.37 -7.41 13.39
CA LEU A 341 -2.80 -6.94 12.07
C LEU A 341 -4.02 -6.03 12.15
N PHE A 342 -4.99 -6.31 13.01
CA PHE A 342 -6.09 -5.39 13.28
C PHE A 342 -5.57 -3.99 13.66
N LEU A 343 -4.67 -3.92 14.64
CA LEU A 343 -4.13 -2.65 15.15
C LEU A 343 -3.23 -1.95 14.14
N VAL A 344 -2.41 -2.67 13.38
CA VAL A 344 -1.55 -2.05 12.36
C VAL A 344 -2.37 -1.43 11.22
N TYR A 345 -3.51 -2.03 10.86
CA TYR A 345 -4.42 -1.43 9.89
C TYR A 345 -5.18 -0.22 10.45
N VAL A 346 -5.51 -0.20 11.75
CA VAL A 346 -5.96 1.03 12.44
C VAL A 346 -4.91 2.13 12.28
N THR A 347 -3.64 1.81 12.57
CA THR A 347 -2.52 2.75 12.39
C THR A 347 -2.42 3.25 10.96
N SER A 348 -2.46 2.34 9.99
CA SER A 348 -2.34 2.70 8.56
C SER A 348 -3.43 3.66 8.11
N THR A 349 -4.69 3.40 8.47
CA THR A 349 -5.81 4.28 8.12
C THR A 349 -5.69 5.65 8.77
N CYS A 350 -5.33 5.70 10.05
CA CYS A 350 -5.11 6.96 10.76
C CYS A 350 -3.92 7.74 10.17
N ALA A 351 -2.85 7.06 9.75
CA ALA A 351 -1.69 7.67 9.12
C ALA A 351 -2.03 8.29 7.75
N TRP A 352 -2.81 7.60 6.92
CA TRP A 352 -3.31 8.17 5.67
C TRP A 352 -4.26 9.36 5.90
N ALA A 353 -5.15 9.25 6.88
CA ALA A 353 -6.02 10.37 7.26
C ALA A 353 -5.20 11.56 7.83
N LEU A 354 -4.07 11.30 8.50
CA LEU A 354 -3.17 12.34 9.01
C LEU A 354 -2.56 13.16 7.87
N SER A 355 -2.16 12.52 6.76
CA SER A 355 -1.59 13.24 5.61
C SER A 355 -2.53 14.29 5.03
N SER A 356 -3.85 14.08 5.13
CA SER A 356 -4.86 15.02 4.63
C SER A 356 -5.06 16.26 5.49
N VAL A 357 -4.59 16.25 6.74
CA VAL A 357 -4.78 17.35 7.70
C VAL A 357 -3.45 17.94 8.20
N ALA A 358 -2.33 17.29 7.91
CA ALA A 358 -1.01 17.71 8.36
C ALA A 358 -0.34 18.75 7.44
N ALA A 359 -0.90 19.03 6.26
CA ALA A 359 -0.30 19.95 5.29
C ALA A 359 -1.37 20.79 4.58
N PRO A 360 -0.99 21.93 3.96
CA PRO A 360 -1.88 22.69 3.09
C PRO A 360 -2.44 21.83 1.96
N THR A 361 -3.65 22.15 1.50
CA THR A 361 -4.42 21.34 0.54
C THR A 361 -3.64 21.03 -0.74
N ASN A 362 -2.83 21.98 -1.26
CA ASN A 362 -1.98 21.77 -2.42
C ASN A 362 -0.81 20.82 -2.15
N CYS A 363 -0.35 20.66 -0.91
CA CYS A 363 0.78 19.81 -0.51
C CYS A 363 0.39 18.44 0.04
N THR A 364 -0.90 18.16 0.21
CA THR A 364 -1.42 16.90 0.81
C THR A 364 -0.91 15.67 0.07
N ALA A 365 -0.95 15.66 -1.26
CA ALA A 365 -0.46 14.56 -2.06
C ALA A 365 1.06 14.34 -1.90
N SER A 366 1.83 15.42 -1.79
CA SER A 366 3.28 15.38 -1.59
C SER A 366 3.65 14.80 -0.23
N ILE A 367 2.97 15.22 0.83
CA ILE A 367 3.17 14.67 2.19
C ILE A 367 2.76 13.19 2.24
N GLY A 368 1.63 12.82 1.65
CA GLY A 368 1.21 11.43 1.53
C GLY A 368 2.23 10.56 0.78
N ALA A 369 2.81 11.07 -0.31
CA ALA A 369 3.86 10.39 -1.06
C ALA A 369 5.15 10.22 -0.25
N MET A 370 5.58 11.24 0.50
CA MET A 370 6.76 11.17 1.38
C MET A 370 6.56 10.15 2.49
N GLN A 371 5.41 10.18 3.16
CA GLN A 371 5.02 9.19 4.16
C GLN A 371 5.04 7.78 3.58
N ASN A 372 4.43 7.59 2.41
CA ASN A 372 4.35 6.30 1.72
C ASN A 372 5.73 5.78 1.31
N PHE A 373 6.62 6.65 0.84
CA PHE A 373 8.01 6.29 0.55
C PHE A 373 8.72 5.73 1.80
N GLY A 374 8.57 6.39 2.97
CA GLY A 374 9.07 5.87 4.23
C GLY A 374 8.51 4.48 4.55
N GLY A 375 7.21 4.29 4.35
CA GLY A 375 6.56 2.99 4.50
C GLY A 375 7.16 1.91 3.59
N TYR A 376 7.36 2.19 2.30
CA TYR A 376 7.96 1.23 1.38
C TYR A 376 9.42 0.89 1.71
N LEU A 377 10.20 1.82 2.25
CA LEU A 377 11.53 1.52 2.78
C LEU A 377 11.44 0.51 3.91
N GLY A 378 10.52 0.70 4.86
CA GLY A 378 10.26 -0.27 5.94
C GLY A 378 9.82 -1.63 5.40
N GLY A 379 8.85 -1.61 4.48
CA GLY A 379 8.35 -2.83 3.84
C GLY A 379 9.40 -3.59 3.05
N ALA A 380 10.29 -2.89 2.35
CA ALA A 380 11.37 -3.53 1.58
C ALA A 380 12.47 -4.13 2.47
N LEU A 381 12.73 -3.52 3.63
CA LEU A 381 13.71 -4.05 4.58
C LEU A 381 13.17 -5.24 5.38
N ALA A 382 11.88 -5.26 5.71
CA ALA A 382 11.30 -6.25 6.60
C ALA A 382 11.55 -7.71 6.18
N PRO A 383 11.30 -8.15 4.94
CA PRO A 383 11.52 -9.53 4.55
C PRO A 383 13.00 -9.93 4.55
N THR A 384 13.90 -9.05 4.10
CA THR A 384 15.34 -9.30 4.11
C THR A 384 15.87 -9.41 5.53
N VAL A 385 15.58 -8.45 6.41
CA VAL A 385 16.04 -8.46 7.80
C VAL A 385 15.50 -9.67 8.55
N THR A 386 14.23 -10.01 8.37
CA THR A 386 13.62 -11.21 8.95
C THR A 386 14.34 -12.47 8.45
N GLY A 387 14.56 -12.60 7.14
CA GLY A 387 15.25 -13.76 6.56
C GLY A 387 16.67 -13.94 7.08
N LEU A 388 17.44 -12.85 7.22
CA LEU A 388 18.80 -12.87 7.78
C LEU A 388 18.81 -13.28 9.25
N ILE A 389 17.89 -12.73 10.06
CA ILE A 389 17.79 -13.09 11.49
C ILE A 389 17.41 -14.56 11.64
N VAL A 390 16.39 -15.03 10.92
CA VAL A 390 15.96 -16.43 11.00
C VAL A 390 17.04 -17.38 10.49
N GLN A 391 17.78 -17.02 9.44
CA GLN A 391 18.91 -17.82 8.95
C GLN A 391 20.03 -17.96 10.00
N SER A 392 20.29 -16.91 10.78
CA SER A 392 21.37 -16.89 11.77
C SER A 392 20.96 -17.51 13.11
N THR A 393 19.69 -17.39 13.50
CA THR A 393 19.19 -17.81 14.84
C THR A 393 18.40 -19.11 14.80
N GLY A 394 17.94 -19.55 13.62
CA GLY A 394 17.03 -20.69 13.47
C GLY A 394 15.61 -20.44 13.94
N SER A 395 15.25 -19.20 14.35
CA SER A 395 13.93 -18.87 14.92
C SER A 395 13.42 -17.50 14.47
N PHE A 396 12.11 -17.36 14.36
CA PHE A 396 11.44 -16.09 14.07
C PHE A 396 11.30 -15.16 15.29
N VAL A 397 11.54 -15.65 16.51
CA VAL A 397 11.33 -14.89 17.76
C VAL A 397 12.08 -13.55 17.72
N LEU A 398 13.40 -13.59 17.43
CA LEU A 398 14.20 -12.36 17.38
C LEU A 398 13.73 -11.41 16.26
N ALA A 399 13.31 -11.93 15.11
CA ALA A 399 12.82 -11.12 14.00
C ALA A 399 11.52 -10.38 14.36
N LEU A 400 10.62 -11.05 15.07
CA LEU A 400 9.37 -10.44 15.58
C LEU A 400 9.65 -9.40 16.66
N VAL A 401 10.60 -9.66 17.57
CA VAL A 401 11.02 -8.68 18.60
C VAL A 401 11.66 -7.45 17.98
N VAL A 402 12.53 -7.61 16.97
CA VAL A 402 13.10 -6.47 16.22
C VAL A 402 12.01 -5.66 15.51
N GLY A 403 11.05 -6.34 14.87
CA GLY A 403 9.90 -5.67 14.26
C GLY A 403 9.06 -4.88 15.28
N ALA A 404 8.82 -5.46 16.45
CA ALA A 404 8.12 -4.80 17.55
C ALA A 404 8.90 -3.57 18.07
N ALA A 405 10.22 -3.66 18.21
CA ALA A 405 11.06 -2.53 18.62
C ALA A 405 11.00 -1.38 17.60
N ILE A 406 11.05 -1.69 16.30
CA ILE A 406 10.85 -0.71 15.22
C ILE A 406 9.45 -0.08 15.34
N GLY A 407 8.42 -0.87 15.62
CA GLY A 407 7.06 -0.38 15.86
C GLY A 407 6.97 0.61 17.02
N VAL A 408 7.65 0.33 18.15
CA VAL A 408 7.71 1.24 19.31
C VAL A 408 8.41 2.56 18.94
N VAL A 409 9.55 2.52 18.25
CA VAL A 409 10.26 3.71 17.78
C VAL A 409 9.38 4.54 16.85
N SER A 410 8.66 3.88 15.96
CA SER A 410 7.73 4.53 15.03
C SER A 410 6.51 5.12 15.72
N ALA A 411 5.98 4.46 16.76
CA ALA A 411 4.93 5.02 17.60
C ALA A 411 5.41 6.27 18.36
N ALA A 412 6.63 6.23 18.90
CA ALA A 412 7.28 7.39 19.52
C ALA A 412 7.45 8.54 18.52
N SER A 413 7.76 8.24 17.25
CA SER A 413 7.82 9.25 16.20
C SER A 413 6.49 9.95 15.97
N TYR A 414 5.36 9.21 15.93
CA TYR A 414 4.04 9.84 15.90
C TYR A 414 3.78 10.69 17.14
N LEU A 415 4.11 10.23 18.33
CA LEU A 415 3.81 10.96 19.58
C LEU A 415 4.64 12.22 19.76
N PHE A 416 5.94 12.16 19.47
CA PHE A 416 6.89 13.19 19.86
C PHE A 416 7.45 14.01 18.70
N VAL A 417 7.42 13.51 17.46
CA VAL A 417 7.97 14.22 16.30
C VAL A 417 6.87 14.89 15.48
N VAL A 418 5.71 14.24 15.32
CA VAL A 418 4.53 14.88 14.70
C VAL A 418 3.93 15.88 15.68
N HIS A 419 3.93 17.15 15.32
CA HIS A 419 3.38 18.24 16.14
C HIS A 419 2.27 18.98 15.39
N ASP A 420 2.57 20.20 14.97
CA ASP A 420 1.62 21.08 14.33
C ASP A 420 1.45 20.78 12.84
N PRO A 421 0.29 21.08 12.27
CA PRO A 421 0.13 21.01 10.83
C PRO A 421 1.08 22.01 10.15
N ILE A 422 1.59 21.62 9.00
CA ILE A 422 2.37 22.49 8.12
C ILE A 422 1.42 23.54 7.55
N THR A 423 1.68 24.83 7.82
CA THR A 423 0.86 25.93 7.32
C THR A 423 1.50 26.61 6.12
N THR A 424 0.69 27.23 5.27
CA THR A 424 1.18 28.03 4.14
C THR A 424 2.11 29.16 4.64
N ALA A 425 1.73 29.84 5.74
CA ALA A 425 2.57 30.88 6.36
C ALA A 425 3.94 30.35 6.83
N GLY A 426 3.98 29.12 7.38
CA GLY A 426 5.24 28.48 7.76
C GLY A 426 6.11 28.12 6.55
N MET A 427 5.50 27.74 5.44
CA MET A 427 6.23 27.51 4.18
C MET A 427 6.77 28.81 3.59
N ASP A 428 6.01 29.90 3.63
CA ASP A 428 6.43 31.22 3.14
C ASP A 428 7.60 31.77 3.94
N GLN A 429 7.56 31.65 5.27
CA GLN A 429 8.67 32.05 6.16
C GLN A 429 9.98 31.32 5.84
N LEU A 430 9.93 30.03 5.50
CA LEU A 430 11.09 29.24 5.13
C LEU A 430 11.53 29.45 3.67
N SER A 431 10.67 30.04 2.85
CA SER A 431 10.95 30.33 1.44
C SER A 431 11.61 31.69 1.22
N GLU A 432 11.39 32.65 2.13
CA GLU A 432 12.09 33.93 2.07
C GLU A 432 13.59 33.71 2.41
N PRO A 433 14.52 34.12 1.54
CA PRO A 433 15.95 34.16 1.93
C PRO A 433 16.09 35.08 3.13
N ALA A 434 17.05 34.77 4.01
CA ALA A 434 17.43 35.59 5.15
C ALA A 434 17.93 37.00 4.66
N ALA A 435 16.99 37.82 4.21
CA ALA A 435 17.22 39.17 3.67
C ALA A 435 17.04 40.27 4.74
N ARG A 436 17.25 39.93 6.03
CA ARG A 436 17.28 40.94 7.11
C ARG A 436 18.52 40.80 8.00
N GLY A 437 19.68 40.82 7.36
CA GLY A 437 20.98 40.85 8.04
C GLY A 437 21.92 41.93 7.46
N ALA A 438 21.37 43.00 6.90
CA ALA A 438 22.19 44.13 6.46
C ALA A 438 21.29 45.36 6.37
N ILE A 439 21.18 46.10 7.47
CA ILE A 439 20.96 47.54 7.50
C ILE A 439 21.16 47.95 8.98
N HIS A 440 22.33 48.43 9.37
CA HIS A 440 22.52 49.82 9.74
C HIS A 440 24.04 50.12 9.87
N PRO A 441 24.56 50.98 9.01
CA PRO A 441 25.63 51.86 9.43
C PRO A 441 25.02 53.24 9.67
N ALA A 442 25.14 53.74 10.85
CA ALA A 442 25.37 55.17 11.12
C ALA A 442 25.60 55.35 12.61
#